data_64171c7fe02ffd3544addafa226a0c60
#
_entry.id   64171c7fe02ffd3544addafa226a0c60
#
_cell.length_a   1.000
_cell.length_b   1.000
_cell.length_c   1.000
_cell.angle_alpha   90.00
_cell.angle_beta   90.00
_cell.angle_gamma   90.00
#
_symmetry.space_group_name_H-M   'P 1'
#
loop_
_entity.id
_entity.type
_entity.pdbx_description
1 polymer ?
#
loop_
_entity_poly.entity_id
_entity_poly.type
_entity_poly.pdbx_seq_one_letter_code
_entity_poly.pdbx_strand_id
1 'polypeptide(L)'
;MKKTFLIILMMMSFAMTAAAQQIYNVKTSDRADGRMEQSVGTITLTGEVLNGMKTGTWIENFPNTELPHYIIQYQEGKKNGLYMEFNKEGYIIKKVDYKNDLIDGTVFEWARSGRLIKKQEYKDGQLDGRTVICYDNGFLQEESEYKEGKKHGVTVWYSYADKMQGPKAVMYTYVDGQFEGPQEVYYESGYLKSVKMFSENVANGSAYELYEDGSVKSECTYKKGEIKGKVKEYEQGKKFME
;
A
#
# COMPACT_ATOMS: atom_id res chain seq x y z
N MET A 1 -17.72 28.75 5.46
CA MET A 1 -18.15 27.46 4.84
C MET A 1 -17.10 26.42 5.21
N LYS A 2 -17.44 25.51 6.13
CA LYS A 2 -16.52 24.47 6.62
C LYS A 2 -16.41 23.37 5.55
N LYS A 3 -15.25 23.27 4.89
CA LYS A 3 -14.91 22.11 4.06
C LYS A 3 -14.35 21.03 4.98
N THR A 4 -15.21 20.10 5.33
CA THR A 4 -14.83 18.88 6.04
C THR A 4 -14.06 18.01 5.04
N PHE A 5 -12.77 17.81 5.26
CA PHE A 5 -11.98 16.80 4.57
C PHE A 5 -12.44 15.42 5.07
N LEU A 6 -13.30 14.80 4.29
CA LEU A 6 -13.72 13.43 4.51
C LEU A 6 -12.57 12.53 4.04
N ILE A 7 -11.78 12.00 4.99
CA ILE A 7 -10.83 10.93 4.72
C ILE A 7 -11.68 9.69 4.45
N ILE A 8 -11.92 9.40 3.18
CA ILE A 8 -12.51 8.12 2.76
C ILE A 8 -11.42 7.07 2.97
N LEU A 9 -11.56 6.33 4.07
CA LEU A 9 -10.83 5.08 4.31
C LEU A 9 -11.37 4.05 3.32
N MET A 10 -10.77 4.00 2.13
CA MET A 10 -11.11 3.03 1.12
C MET A 10 -10.51 1.69 1.56
N MET A 11 -11.30 0.90 2.31
CA MET A 11 -11.07 -0.53 2.44
C MET A 11 -11.24 -1.12 1.03
N MET A 12 -10.12 -1.28 0.30
CA MET A 12 -10.11 -2.12 -0.89
C MET A 12 -10.26 -3.57 -0.43
N SER A 13 -11.52 -4.03 -0.40
CA SER A 13 -11.80 -5.45 -0.43
C SER A 13 -11.17 -6.01 -1.71
N PHE A 14 -10.26 -6.97 -1.57
CA PHE A 14 -9.75 -7.76 -2.68
C PHE A 14 -10.93 -8.47 -3.36
N ALA A 15 -11.53 -7.84 -4.36
CA ALA A 15 -12.38 -8.53 -5.30
C ALA A 15 -11.45 -9.37 -6.19
N MET A 16 -11.23 -10.64 -5.82
CA MET A 16 -10.69 -11.62 -6.76
C MET A 16 -11.63 -11.64 -7.95
N THR A 17 -11.12 -11.34 -9.14
CA THR A 17 -11.90 -11.44 -10.37
C THR A 17 -12.34 -12.90 -10.55
N ALA A 18 -13.56 -13.10 -11.07
CA ALA A 18 -14.16 -14.43 -11.25
C ALA A 18 -13.28 -15.42 -12.06
N ALA A 19 -12.31 -14.92 -12.84
CA ALA A 19 -11.35 -15.71 -13.60
C ALA A 19 -10.34 -16.46 -12.71
N ALA A 20 -9.85 -15.83 -11.61
CA ALA A 20 -8.92 -16.47 -10.67
C ALA A 20 -9.53 -17.66 -9.91
N GLN A 21 -10.86 -17.83 -9.96
CA GLN A 21 -11.54 -18.93 -9.28
C GLN A 21 -11.31 -20.31 -9.92
N GLN A 22 -10.92 -20.40 -11.19
CA GLN A 22 -10.88 -21.70 -11.86
C GLN A 22 -9.69 -22.55 -11.40
N ILE A 23 -8.51 -21.95 -11.26
CA ILE A 23 -7.33 -22.70 -10.78
C ILE A 23 -7.51 -23.17 -9.32
N TYR A 24 -8.31 -22.46 -8.52
CA TYR A 24 -8.61 -22.85 -7.14
C TYR A 24 -9.63 -23.98 -7.05
N ASN A 25 -10.53 -24.09 -8.03
CA ASN A 25 -11.64 -25.07 -8.06
C ASN A 25 -11.28 -26.40 -8.69
N VAL A 26 -10.06 -26.55 -9.22
CA VAL A 26 -9.62 -27.84 -9.79
C VAL A 26 -9.54 -28.89 -8.70
N LYS A 27 -10.38 -29.95 -8.80
CA LYS A 27 -10.28 -31.12 -7.94
C LYS A 27 -9.09 -31.97 -8.34
N THR A 28 -8.24 -32.24 -7.37
CA THR A 28 -7.04 -33.08 -7.56
C THR A 28 -7.09 -34.37 -6.74
N SER A 29 -8.06 -34.51 -5.79
CA SER A 29 -8.16 -35.65 -4.86
C SER A 29 -8.27 -37.01 -5.52
N ASP A 30 -8.82 -37.06 -6.75
CA ASP A 30 -9.06 -38.30 -7.47
C ASP A 30 -8.07 -38.49 -8.65
N ARG A 31 -7.01 -37.69 -8.68
CA ARG A 31 -6.01 -37.71 -9.75
C ARG A 31 -4.78 -38.52 -9.34
N ALA A 32 -4.21 -39.21 -10.31
CA ALA A 32 -2.91 -39.86 -10.14
C ALA A 32 -1.80 -38.81 -9.94
N ASP A 33 -0.77 -39.19 -9.21
CA ASP A 33 0.41 -38.36 -9.02
C ASP A 33 1.10 -38.08 -10.37
N GLY A 34 1.65 -36.90 -10.50
CA GLY A 34 2.38 -36.44 -11.68
C GLY A 34 1.79 -35.20 -12.33
N ARG A 35 2.21 -34.97 -13.57
CA ARG A 35 1.77 -33.81 -14.35
C ARG A 35 0.30 -33.93 -14.72
N MET A 36 -0.42 -32.83 -14.54
CA MET A 36 -1.82 -32.70 -14.92
C MET A 36 -1.99 -31.55 -15.90
N GLU A 37 -2.83 -31.81 -16.90
CA GLU A 37 -3.37 -30.79 -17.80
C GLU A 37 -4.88 -30.94 -17.83
N GLN A 38 -5.59 -29.82 -17.71
CA GLN A 38 -7.05 -29.79 -17.75
C GLN A 38 -7.53 -28.56 -18.47
N SER A 39 -8.47 -28.75 -19.39
CA SER A 39 -9.20 -27.66 -20.04
C SER A 39 -10.52 -27.41 -19.29
N VAL A 40 -10.83 -26.16 -19.00
CA VAL A 40 -12.10 -25.70 -18.45
C VAL A 40 -12.65 -24.65 -19.41
N GLY A 41 -13.56 -25.08 -20.30
CA GLY A 41 -13.96 -24.27 -21.46
C GLY A 41 -12.76 -23.99 -22.36
N THR A 42 -12.42 -22.74 -22.53
CA THR A 42 -11.30 -22.28 -23.38
C THR A 42 -10.00 -21.97 -22.58
N ILE A 43 -9.98 -22.26 -21.30
CA ILE A 43 -8.84 -22.03 -20.41
C ILE A 43 -8.11 -23.35 -20.19
N THR A 44 -6.79 -23.35 -20.37
CA THR A 44 -5.93 -24.48 -20.03
C THR A 44 -5.26 -24.27 -18.69
N LEU A 45 -5.31 -25.29 -17.85
CA LEU A 45 -4.68 -25.37 -16.54
C LEU A 45 -3.65 -26.49 -16.57
N THR A 46 -2.41 -26.19 -16.20
CA THR A 46 -1.33 -27.18 -16.08
C THR A 46 -0.67 -27.10 -14.73
N GLY A 47 -0.27 -28.25 -14.17
CA GLY A 47 0.43 -28.29 -12.90
C GLY A 47 0.83 -29.71 -12.52
N GLU A 48 1.18 -29.92 -11.27
CA GLU A 48 1.56 -31.22 -10.73
C GLU A 48 0.67 -31.58 -9.54
N VAL A 49 0.40 -32.86 -9.40
CA VAL A 49 -0.35 -33.44 -8.30
C VAL A 49 0.54 -34.46 -7.60
N LEU A 50 0.55 -34.43 -6.27
CA LEU A 50 1.21 -35.40 -5.41
C LEU A 50 0.28 -35.72 -4.24
N ASN A 51 -0.01 -37.01 -4.03
CA ASN A 51 -0.95 -37.48 -2.99
C ASN A 51 -2.33 -36.78 -3.07
N GLY A 52 -2.84 -36.57 -4.30
CA GLY A 52 -4.12 -35.88 -4.50
C GLY A 52 -4.09 -34.38 -4.23
N MET A 53 -2.93 -33.77 -3.99
CA MET A 53 -2.78 -32.36 -3.68
C MET A 53 -1.97 -31.62 -4.76
N LYS A 54 -2.29 -30.34 -4.98
CA LYS A 54 -1.50 -29.47 -5.86
C LYS A 54 -0.09 -29.33 -5.30
N THR A 55 0.92 -29.50 -6.17
CA THR A 55 2.34 -29.27 -5.85
C THR A 55 3.05 -28.60 -7.01
N GLY A 56 4.25 -28.04 -6.76
CA GLY A 56 5.05 -27.39 -7.80
C GLY A 56 4.38 -26.15 -8.39
N THR A 57 4.66 -25.89 -9.67
CA THR A 57 4.16 -24.70 -10.37
C THR A 57 2.89 -25.03 -11.14
N TRP A 58 1.85 -24.26 -10.90
CA TRP A 58 0.58 -24.30 -11.61
C TRP A 58 0.44 -23.07 -12.50
N ILE A 59 -0.01 -23.29 -13.73
CA ILE A 59 -0.20 -22.26 -14.76
C ILE A 59 -1.66 -22.30 -15.20
N GLU A 60 -2.30 -21.15 -15.26
CA GLU A 60 -3.56 -20.90 -15.92
C GLU A 60 -3.31 -19.98 -17.11
N ASN A 61 -3.71 -20.40 -18.30
CA ASN A 61 -3.55 -19.60 -19.51
C ASN A 61 -4.75 -18.69 -19.76
N PHE A 62 -4.55 -17.62 -20.50
CA PHE A 62 -5.67 -16.85 -21.05
C PHE A 62 -6.51 -17.72 -21.99
N PRO A 63 -7.84 -17.46 -22.08
CA PRO A 63 -8.73 -18.21 -22.97
C PRO A 63 -8.21 -18.30 -24.42
N ASN A 64 -8.18 -19.52 -24.99
CA ASN A 64 -7.73 -19.81 -26.35
C ASN A 64 -6.28 -19.42 -26.66
N THR A 65 -5.40 -19.37 -25.65
CA THR A 65 -3.98 -19.02 -25.82
C THR A 65 -3.08 -19.94 -25.01
N GLU A 66 -1.79 -19.93 -25.32
CA GLU A 66 -0.73 -20.50 -24.47
C GLU A 66 -0.09 -19.46 -23.55
N LEU A 67 -0.57 -18.20 -23.58
CA LEU A 67 -0.05 -17.15 -22.73
C LEU A 67 -0.52 -17.34 -21.28
N PRO A 68 0.39 -17.37 -20.30
CA PRO A 68 0.00 -17.49 -18.91
C PRO A 68 -0.77 -16.24 -18.46
N HIS A 69 -1.88 -16.49 -17.76
CA HIS A 69 -2.63 -15.50 -17.01
C HIS A 69 -2.18 -15.50 -15.55
N TYR A 70 -2.04 -16.70 -14.97
CA TYR A 70 -1.53 -16.88 -13.61
C TYR A 70 -0.43 -17.94 -13.58
N ILE A 71 0.58 -17.71 -12.76
CA ILE A 71 1.58 -18.68 -12.34
C ILE A 71 1.55 -18.72 -10.82
N ILE A 72 1.30 -19.89 -10.23
CA ILE A 72 1.14 -20.06 -8.79
C ILE A 72 1.94 -21.27 -8.34
N GLN A 73 2.74 -21.10 -7.29
CA GLN A 73 3.45 -22.20 -6.66
C GLN A 73 2.65 -22.78 -5.49
N TYR A 74 2.58 -24.12 -5.46
CA TYR A 74 1.88 -24.88 -4.42
C TYR A 74 2.82 -25.89 -3.77
N GLN A 75 2.57 -26.14 -2.49
CA GLN A 75 3.15 -27.23 -1.71
C GLN A 75 2.04 -27.83 -0.85
N GLU A 76 1.83 -29.16 -0.95
CA GLU A 76 0.79 -29.85 -0.18
C GLU A 76 -0.59 -29.20 -0.28
N GLY A 77 -0.99 -28.78 -1.48
CA GLY A 77 -2.27 -28.15 -1.75
C GLY A 77 -2.39 -26.68 -1.37
N LYS A 78 -1.41 -26.11 -0.68
CA LYS A 78 -1.39 -24.70 -0.24
C LYS A 78 -0.51 -23.87 -1.14
N LYS A 79 -0.88 -22.60 -1.36
CA LYS A 79 0.00 -21.63 -2.00
C LYS A 79 1.26 -21.49 -1.15
N ASN A 80 2.41 -21.74 -1.75
CA ASN A 80 3.70 -21.67 -1.06
C ASN A 80 4.78 -21.31 -2.09
N GLY A 81 5.33 -20.11 -1.97
CA GLY A 81 6.21 -19.51 -2.96
C GLY A 81 5.51 -18.45 -3.80
N LEU A 82 5.81 -18.40 -5.08
CA LEU A 82 5.47 -17.30 -5.96
C LEU A 82 4.06 -17.39 -6.53
N TYR A 83 3.36 -16.25 -6.55
CA TYR A 83 2.17 -15.98 -7.35
C TYR A 83 2.49 -14.83 -8.31
N MET A 84 2.19 -15.02 -9.58
CA MET A 84 2.28 -13.97 -10.61
C MET A 84 0.98 -13.91 -11.39
N GLU A 85 0.56 -12.70 -11.73
CA GLU A 85 -0.53 -12.39 -12.63
C GLU A 85 0.00 -11.59 -13.82
N PHE A 86 -0.44 -11.95 -15.00
CA PHE A 86 0.00 -11.32 -16.26
C PHE A 86 -1.19 -10.64 -16.94
N ASN A 87 -0.91 -9.63 -17.73
CA ASN A 87 -1.87 -9.09 -18.68
C ASN A 87 -1.80 -9.85 -20.03
N LYS A 88 -2.73 -9.51 -20.94
CA LYS A 88 -2.80 -10.17 -22.27
C LYS A 88 -1.60 -9.87 -23.16
N GLU A 89 -0.82 -8.86 -22.87
CA GLU A 89 0.43 -8.49 -23.54
C GLU A 89 1.64 -9.29 -22.98
N GLY A 90 1.44 -10.11 -21.93
CA GLY A 90 2.47 -10.94 -21.31
C GLY A 90 3.30 -10.21 -20.23
N TYR A 91 2.91 -9.00 -19.85
CA TYR A 91 3.60 -8.29 -18.76
C TYR A 91 3.04 -8.70 -17.39
N ILE A 92 3.92 -8.81 -16.40
CA ILE A 92 3.52 -9.02 -15.01
C ILE A 92 2.80 -7.77 -14.50
N ILE A 93 1.59 -7.94 -13.98
CA ILE A 93 0.81 -6.87 -13.34
C ILE A 93 0.70 -7.03 -11.83
N LYS A 94 0.96 -8.24 -11.33
CA LYS A 94 0.99 -8.52 -9.89
C LYS A 94 1.96 -9.65 -9.57
N LYS A 95 2.70 -9.49 -8.46
CA LYS A 95 3.56 -10.51 -7.86
C LYS A 95 3.29 -10.55 -6.37
N VAL A 96 3.15 -11.77 -5.82
CA VAL A 96 2.93 -11.99 -4.39
C VAL A 96 3.77 -13.18 -3.94
N ASP A 97 4.40 -13.05 -2.78
CA ASP A 97 5.07 -14.16 -2.11
C ASP A 97 4.13 -14.77 -1.07
N TYR A 98 3.91 -16.09 -1.15
CA TYR A 98 3.03 -16.85 -0.24
C TYR A 98 3.79 -17.86 0.58
N LYS A 99 3.30 -18.10 1.80
CA LYS A 99 3.71 -19.19 2.68
C LYS A 99 2.47 -19.80 3.32
N ASN A 100 2.18 -21.08 3.02
CA ASN A 100 1.02 -21.80 3.55
C ASN A 100 -0.31 -21.05 3.41
N ASP A 101 -0.62 -20.54 2.19
CA ASP A 101 -1.79 -19.74 1.83
C ASP A 101 -1.81 -18.31 2.40
N LEU A 102 -0.90 -17.95 3.29
CA LEU A 102 -0.76 -16.57 3.77
C LEU A 102 0.21 -15.79 2.90
N ILE A 103 -0.06 -14.50 2.70
CA ILE A 103 0.93 -13.60 2.10
C ILE A 103 2.06 -13.44 3.11
N ASP A 104 3.29 -13.80 2.71
CA ASP A 104 4.49 -13.71 3.56
C ASP A 104 5.68 -13.33 2.67
N GLY A 105 6.05 -12.07 2.72
CA GLY A 105 7.03 -11.46 1.83
C GLY A 105 6.49 -10.22 1.13
N THR A 106 6.80 -10.01 -0.13
CA THR A 106 6.50 -8.75 -0.83
C THR A 106 5.38 -8.91 -1.86
N VAL A 107 4.45 -7.97 -1.84
CA VAL A 107 3.44 -7.77 -2.89
C VAL A 107 3.88 -6.61 -3.77
N PHE A 108 3.92 -6.85 -5.08
CA PHE A 108 4.11 -5.83 -6.10
C PHE A 108 2.87 -5.77 -7.00
N GLU A 109 2.46 -4.56 -7.38
CA GLU A 109 1.46 -4.32 -8.41
C GLU A 109 1.98 -3.27 -9.40
N TRP A 110 1.77 -3.52 -10.69
CA TRP A 110 2.20 -2.64 -11.77
C TRP A 110 1.01 -2.20 -12.62
N ALA A 111 1.07 -0.98 -13.12
CA ALA A 111 0.18 -0.50 -14.15
C ALA A 111 0.42 -1.26 -15.47
N ARG A 112 -0.53 -1.19 -16.41
CA ARG A 112 -0.36 -1.75 -17.76
C ARG A 112 0.86 -1.20 -18.50
N SER A 113 1.29 0.01 -18.16
CA SER A 113 2.51 0.65 -18.67
C SER A 113 3.81 0.05 -18.12
N GLY A 114 3.74 -0.92 -17.19
CA GLY A 114 4.90 -1.50 -16.50
C GLY A 114 5.41 -0.65 -15.33
N ARG A 115 4.79 0.50 -15.03
CA ARG A 115 5.18 1.32 -13.89
C ARG A 115 4.70 0.70 -12.59
N LEU A 116 5.56 0.71 -11.56
CA LEU A 116 5.18 0.29 -10.22
C LEU A 116 4.10 1.22 -9.67
N ILE A 117 3.00 0.66 -9.19
CA ILE A 117 1.92 1.40 -8.53
C ILE A 117 1.82 1.05 -7.05
N LYS A 118 2.31 -0.13 -6.66
CA LYS A 118 2.29 -0.52 -5.25
C LYS A 118 3.37 -1.55 -4.91
N LYS A 119 4.06 -1.34 -3.78
CA LYS A 119 4.91 -2.32 -3.11
C LYS A 119 4.52 -2.37 -1.65
N GLN A 120 4.28 -3.56 -1.11
CA GLN A 120 3.90 -3.77 0.28
C GLN A 120 4.61 -4.98 0.85
N GLU A 121 5.03 -4.89 2.11
CA GLU A 121 5.67 -5.97 2.83
C GLU A 121 4.67 -6.60 3.81
N TYR A 122 4.63 -7.92 3.82
CA TYR A 122 3.71 -8.73 4.63
C TYR A 122 4.46 -9.78 5.41
N LYS A 123 3.93 -10.09 6.59
CA LYS A 123 4.34 -11.21 7.40
C LYS A 123 3.09 -11.92 7.94
N ASP A 124 3.03 -13.25 7.75
CA ASP A 124 1.91 -14.08 8.24
C ASP A 124 0.52 -13.51 7.86
N GLY A 125 0.38 -12.96 6.63
CA GLY A 125 -0.87 -12.40 6.09
C GLY A 125 -1.19 -10.97 6.52
N GLN A 126 -0.37 -10.33 7.33
CA GLN A 126 -0.57 -8.97 7.80
C GLN A 126 0.48 -8.04 7.20
N LEU A 127 0.11 -6.77 6.95
CA LEU A 127 1.08 -5.74 6.59
C LEU A 127 2.11 -5.60 7.72
N ASP A 128 3.39 -5.82 7.39
CA ASP A 128 4.51 -5.71 8.33
C ASP A 128 5.75 -5.27 7.55
N GLY A 129 6.18 -4.05 7.77
CA GLY A 129 7.24 -3.40 7.00
C GLY A 129 6.75 -2.23 6.15
N ARG A 130 7.50 -1.95 5.08
CA ARG A 130 7.30 -0.75 4.26
C ARG A 130 6.20 -0.95 3.22
N THR A 131 5.33 0.05 3.11
CA THR A 131 4.37 0.22 2.01
C THR A 131 4.76 1.45 1.18
N VAL A 132 4.78 1.27 -0.14
CA VAL A 132 4.97 2.32 -1.14
C VAL A 132 3.79 2.28 -2.09
N ILE A 133 3.12 3.41 -2.29
CA ILE A 133 2.07 3.61 -3.29
C ILE A 133 2.54 4.71 -4.24
N CYS A 134 2.37 4.49 -5.52
CA CYS A 134 2.71 5.46 -6.55
C CYS A 134 1.45 5.94 -7.27
N TYR A 135 1.51 7.14 -7.82
CA TYR A 135 0.57 7.64 -8.80
C TYR A 135 0.70 6.87 -10.13
N ASP A 136 -0.26 7.03 -11.04
CA ASP A 136 -0.27 6.38 -12.37
C ASP A 136 0.96 6.72 -13.22
N ASN A 137 1.59 7.87 -12.97
CA ASN A 137 2.84 8.28 -13.62
C ASN A 137 4.09 7.62 -13.01
N GLY A 138 3.94 6.82 -11.92
CA GLY A 138 5.00 6.08 -11.26
C GLY A 138 5.74 6.85 -10.17
N PHE A 139 5.42 8.13 -9.93
CA PHE A 139 5.98 8.88 -8.81
C PHE A 139 5.29 8.54 -7.49
N LEU A 140 6.02 8.72 -6.38
CA LEU A 140 5.52 8.42 -5.05
C LEU A 140 4.27 9.23 -4.72
N GLN A 141 3.25 8.54 -4.21
CA GLN A 141 2.05 9.08 -3.62
C GLN A 141 2.08 8.96 -2.10
N GLU A 142 2.44 7.76 -1.58
CA GLU A 142 2.52 7.47 -0.15
C GLU A 142 3.71 6.56 0.14
N GLU A 143 4.44 6.85 1.20
CA GLU A 143 5.33 5.92 1.88
C GLU A 143 4.86 5.78 3.33
N SER A 144 4.71 4.55 3.79
CA SER A 144 4.26 4.28 5.16
C SER A 144 4.90 3.02 5.70
N GLU A 145 4.97 2.92 7.01
CA GLU A 145 5.45 1.76 7.72
C GLU A 145 4.28 1.10 8.48
N TYR A 146 4.31 -0.22 8.52
CA TYR A 146 3.32 -1.04 9.20
C TYR A 146 4.00 -2.04 10.12
N LYS A 147 3.32 -2.37 11.21
CA LYS A 147 3.67 -3.44 12.13
C LYS A 147 2.39 -4.16 12.52
N GLU A 148 2.37 -5.49 12.31
CA GLU A 148 1.22 -6.34 12.67
C GLU A 148 -0.12 -5.77 12.14
N GLY A 149 -0.14 -5.31 10.87
CA GLY A 149 -1.31 -4.77 10.19
C GLY A 149 -1.68 -3.33 10.53
N LYS A 150 -0.98 -2.68 11.46
CA LYS A 150 -1.25 -1.31 11.90
C LYS A 150 -0.16 -0.35 11.39
N LYS A 151 -0.54 0.88 11.01
CA LYS A 151 0.47 1.92 10.74
C LYS A 151 1.33 2.14 11.97
N HIS A 152 2.66 2.11 11.79
CA HIS A 152 3.65 2.27 12.84
C HIS A 152 4.89 2.95 12.24
N GLY A 153 5.39 4.03 12.88
CA GLY A 153 6.45 4.83 12.28
C GLY A 153 5.92 5.97 11.42
N VAL A 154 6.74 6.42 10.47
CA VAL A 154 6.45 7.60 9.67
C VAL A 154 5.60 7.25 8.44
N THR A 155 4.61 8.08 8.15
CA THR A 155 3.87 8.07 6.88
C THR A 155 4.06 9.42 6.20
N VAL A 156 4.48 9.39 4.94
CA VAL A 156 4.68 10.57 4.09
C VAL A 156 3.72 10.50 2.91
N TRP A 157 2.99 11.56 2.66
CA TRP A 157 2.20 11.78 1.46
C TRP A 157 2.86 12.82 0.58
N TYR A 158 2.86 12.59 -0.72
CA TYR A 158 3.45 13.47 -1.72
C TYR A 158 2.37 14.08 -2.60
N SER A 159 2.58 15.30 -3.04
CA SER A 159 1.70 15.96 -4.02
C SER A 159 1.89 15.33 -5.40
N TYR A 160 0.79 15.27 -6.16
CA TYR A 160 0.88 14.85 -7.56
C TYR A 160 1.65 15.87 -8.40
N ALA A 161 2.53 15.39 -9.28
CA ALA A 161 3.19 16.20 -10.29
C ALA A 161 3.44 15.35 -11.55
N ASP A 162 3.27 15.94 -12.73
CA ASP A 162 3.28 15.19 -13.99
C ASP A 162 4.67 14.71 -14.45
N LYS A 163 5.71 15.51 -14.20
CA LYS A 163 7.02 15.36 -14.84
C LYS A 163 8.15 14.98 -13.88
N MET A 164 7.93 15.11 -12.60
CA MET A 164 8.91 14.82 -11.56
C MET A 164 8.22 14.35 -10.29
N GLN A 165 9.00 13.87 -9.32
CA GLN A 165 8.48 13.61 -8.00
C GLN A 165 7.92 14.89 -7.38
N GLY A 166 6.64 14.87 -6.98
CA GLY A 166 6.03 15.97 -6.25
C GLY A 166 6.64 16.15 -4.87
N PRO A 167 6.55 17.35 -4.28
CA PRO A 167 7.03 17.60 -2.93
C PRO A 167 6.21 16.82 -1.90
N LYS A 168 6.76 16.68 -0.70
CA LYS A 168 5.98 16.21 0.45
C LYS A 168 4.78 17.13 0.66
N ALA A 169 3.61 16.54 0.87
CA ALA A 169 2.40 17.29 1.20
C ALA A 169 2.13 17.26 2.70
N VAL A 170 2.18 16.06 3.29
CA VAL A 170 1.94 15.84 4.72
C VAL A 170 2.81 14.69 5.21
N MET A 171 3.28 14.81 6.44
CA MET A 171 3.94 13.74 7.17
C MET A 171 3.25 13.52 8.52
N TYR A 172 3.07 12.26 8.90
CA TYR A 172 2.52 11.83 10.17
C TYR A 172 3.42 10.79 10.81
N THR A 173 3.42 10.76 12.14
CA THR A 173 4.01 9.65 12.90
C THR A 173 2.88 8.83 13.52
N TYR A 174 3.02 7.52 13.47
CA TYR A 174 2.05 6.58 14.04
C TYR A 174 2.71 5.65 15.04
N VAL A 175 1.97 5.32 16.09
CA VAL A 175 2.27 4.22 17.01
C VAL A 175 1.02 3.36 17.11
N ASP A 176 1.11 2.08 16.73
CA ASP A 176 0.01 1.10 16.78
C ASP A 176 -1.30 1.58 16.13
N GLY A 177 -1.18 2.31 15.02
CA GLY A 177 -2.31 2.84 14.24
C GLY A 177 -2.86 4.18 14.73
N GLN A 178 -2.29 4.74 15.78
CA GLN A 178 -2.69 6.05 16.32
C GLN A 178 -1.67 7.13 15.94
N PHE A 179 -2.15 8.34 15.67
CA PHE A 179 -1.28 9.51 15.52
C PHE A 179 -0.54 9.79 16.83
N GLU A 180 0.78 9.80 16.76
CA GLU A 180 1.65 10.10 17.90
C GLU A 180 2.83 10.96 17.43
N GLY A 181 3.07 12.08 18.10
CA GLY A 181 4.11 13.01 17.69
C GLY A 181 3.67 14.04 16.64
N PRO A 182 4.58 14.55 15.82
CA PRO A 182 4.29 15.63 14.89
C PRO A 182 3.47 15.20 13.67
N GLN A 183 2.51 16.04 13.31
CA GLN A 183 1.98 16.16 11.96
C GLN A 183 2.68 17.35 11.32
N GLU A 184 3.30 17.14 10.18
CA GLU A 184 3.93 18.19 9.38
C GLU A 184 3.17 18.37 8.07
N VAL A 185 2.85 19.60 7.71
CA VAL A 185 2.23 19.97 6.43
C VAL A 185 3.20 20.86 5.68
N TYR A 186 3.28 20.68 4.38
CA TYR A 186 4.23 21.38 3.52
C TYR A 186 3.51 22.25 2.49
N TYR A 187 4.16 23.31 2.02
CA TYR A 187 3.77 24.07 0.85
C TYR A 187 4.08 23.30 -0.43
N GLU A 188 3.47 23.70 -1.55
CA GLU A 188 3.79 23.12 -2.87
C GLU A 188 5.25 23.35 -3.28
N SER A 189 5.88 24.41 -2.76
CA SER A 189 7.32 24.68 -2.88
C SER A 189 8.22 23.69 -2.13
N GLY A 190 7.63 22.82 -1.26
CA GLY A 190 8.34 21.86 -0.43
C GLY A 190 8.80 22.40 0.92
N TYR A 191 8.61 23.68 1.21
CA TYR A 191 8.91 24.25 2.53
C TYR A 191 7.86 23.84 3.56
N LEU A 192 8.27 23.71 4.84
CA LEU A 192 7.38 23.40 5.95
C LEU A 192 6.36 24.51 6.15
N LYS A 193 5.08 24.15 6.21
CA LYS A 193 3.97 25.07 6.38
C LYS A 193 3.44 25.07 7.81
N SER A 194 3.29 23.90 8.41
CA SER A 194 2.80 23.80 9.79
C SER A 194 3.25 22.53 10.48
N VAL A 195 3.34 22.59 11.79
CA VAL A 195 3.52 21.44 12.68
C VAL A 195 2.43 21.47 13.74
N LYS A 196 1.89 20.30 14.04
CA LYS A 196 0.95 20.09 15.13
C LYS A 196 1.26 18.79 15.85
N MET A 197 1.42 18.85 17.16
CA MET A 197 1.68 17.68 17.98
C MET A 197 0.40 16.93 18.29
N PHE A 198 0.48 15.59 18.20
CA PHE A 198 -0.60 14.66 18.54
C PHE A 198 -0.14 13.66 19.60
N SER A 199 -1.07 13.22 20.42
CA SER A 199 -0.94 12.05 21.28
C SER A 199 -2.26 11.29 21.24
N GLU A 200 -2.21 9.98 20.98
CA GLU A 200 -3.38 9.08 20.90
C GLU A 200 -4.49 9.63 19.97
N ASN A 201 -4.13 10.08 18.78
CA ASN A 201 -5.02 10.72 17.76
C ASN A 201 -5.57 12.11 18.16
N VAL A 202 -5.23 12.64 19.31
CA VAL A 202 -5.75 13.92 19.81
C VAL A 202 -4.65 14.99 19.74
N ALA A 203 -4.97 16.17 19.21
CA ALA A 203 -4.03 17.28 19.22
C ALA A 203 -3.62 17.62 20.66
N ASN A 204 -2.34 17.51 20.98
CA ASN A 204 -1.81 17.71 22.32
C ASN A 204 -0.35 18.15 22.26
N GLY A 205 -0.05 19.35 22.71
CA GLY A 205 1.28 19.95 22.60
C GLY A 205 1.31 21.20 21.73
N SER A 206 2.49 21.59 21.28
CA SER A 206 2.71 22.78 20.45
C SER A 206 2.14 22.62 19.04
N ALA A 207 1.67 23.72 18.48
CA ALA A 207 1.34 23.84 17.08
C ALA A 207 1.77 25.20 16.57
N TYR A 208 2.33 25.23 15.36
CA TYR A 208 2.73 26.47 14.72
C TYR A 208 2.52 26.40 13.21
N GLU A 209 2.25 27.56 12.63
CA GLU A 209 2.28 27.78 11.19
C GLU A 209 3.46 28.66 10.84
N LEU A 210 4.01 28.43 9.66
CA LEU A 210 5.11 29.19 9.08
C LEU A 210 4.66 29.90 7.82
N TYR A 211 5.25 31.04 7.52
CA TYR A 211 5.28 31.60 6.18
C TYR A 211 6.23 30.79 5.31
N GLU A 212 6.14 30.98 3.99
CA GLU A 212 6.95 30.22 3.03
C GLU A 212 8.46 30.59 3.12
N ASP A 213 8.80 31.74 3.69
CA ASP A 213 10.17 32.15 4.01
C ASP A 213 10.71 31.50 5.31
N GLY A 214 9.92 30.64 5.98
CA GLY A 214 10.25 29.96 7.21
C GLY A 214 10.05 30.80 8.48
N SER A 215 9.62 32.05 8.39
CA SER A 215 9.25 32.83 9.56
C SER A 215 7.94 32.35 10.16
N VAL A 216 7.79 32.45 11.50
CA VAL A 216 6.58 32.02 12.18
C VAL A 216 5.41 32.93 11.86
N LYS A 217 4.29 32.33 11.45
CA LYS A 217 3.03 33.02 11.21
C LYS A 217 2.12 32.99 12.41
N SER A 218 1.99 31.84 13.05
CA SER A 218 1.21 31.70 14.27
C SER A 218 1.70 30.54 15.13
N GLU A 219 1.47 30.63 16.43
CA GLU A 219 1.71 29.55 17.39
C GLU A 219 0.61 29.43 18.42
N CYS A 220 0.34 28.22 18.86
CA CYS A 220 -0.55 27.91 19.96
C CYS A 220 -0.18 26.59 20.64
N THR A 221 -0.84 26.31 21.74
CA THR A 221 -0.71 25.02 22.43
C THR A 221 -2.07 24.34 22.46
N TYR A 222 -2.10 23.05 22.10
CA TYR A 222 -3.27 22.19 22.27
C TYR A 222 -3.17 21.39 23.56
N LYS A 223 -4.31 21.17 24.20
CA LYS A 223 -4.46 20.22 25.30
C LYS A 223 -5.77 19.46 25.09
N LYS A 224 -5.69 18.13 24.93
CA LYS A 224 -6.86 17.27 24.70
C LYS A 224 -7.76 17.74 23.55
N GLY A 225 -7.16 18.17 22.44
CA GLY A 225 -7.86 18.61 21.23
C GLY A 225 -8.30 20.07 21.20
N GLU A 226 -8.20 20.81 22.31
CA GLU A 226 -8.62 22.22 22.41
C GLU A 226 -7.41 23.15 22.55
N ILE A 227 -7.49 24.34 21.97
CA ILE A 227 -6.46 25.38 22.14
C ILE A 227 -6.46 25.86 23.59
N LYS A 228 -5.30 25.79 24.25
CA LYS A 228 -5.07 26.28 25.56
C LYS A 228 -4.42 27.67 25.53
N GLY A 229 -5.11 28.66 26.01
CA GLY A 229 -4.61 30.05 26.03
C GLY A 229 -4.95 30.77 24.72
N LYS A 230 -4.07 31.69 24.30
CA LYS A 230 -4.25 32.54 23.14
C LYS A 230 -3.39 32.00 21.98
N VAL A 231 -3.90 32.11 20.75
CA VAL A 231 -3.09 32.03 19.54
C VAL A 231 -2.28 33.32 19.46
N LYS A 232 -0.97 33.19 19.27
CA LYS A 232 -0.11 34.31 18.95
C LYS A 232 0.09 34.36 17.44
N GLU A 233 -0.01 35.53 16.84
CA GLU A 233 0.17 35.78 15.43
C GLU A 233 1.33 36.73 15.21
N TYR A 234 2.06 36.56 14.12
CA TYR A 234 3.26 37.30 13.80
C TYR A 234 3.21 37.81 12.36
N GLU A 235 3.79 38.95 12.12
CA GLU A 235 3.98 39.49 10.76
C GLU A 235 5.13 38.75 10.08
N GLN A 236 5.00 38.59 8.76
CA GLN A 236 6.03 37.93 7.93
C GLN A 236 7.40 38.64 8.09
N GLY A 237 8.47 37.83 8.11
CA GLY A 237 9.86 38.33 8.18
C GLY A 237 10.37 38.59 9.59
N LYS A 238 9.55 38.46 10.64
CA LYS A 238 10.03 38.49 12.04
C LYS A 238 10.61 37.11 12.37
N LYS A 239 11.93 37.01 12.48
CA LYS A 239 12.61 35.79 12.99
C LYS A 239 12.32 35.65 14.50
N PHE A 240 12.19 34.38 14.94
CA PHE A 240 12.28 34.09 16.39
C PHE A 240 13.58 34.72 16.92
N MET A 241 13.49 35.61 17.88
CA MET A 241 14.62 35.88 18.76
C MET A 241 14.61 34.74 19.80
N GLU A 242 15.69 33.95 19.79
CA GLU A 242 15.97 32.94 20.82
C GLU A 242 15.97 33.54 22.22
#